data_a664322eb8713bcdece283bea6266153
#
_entry.id   a664322eb8713bcdece283bea6266153
#
_cell.length_a   1.000
_cell.length_b   1.000
_cell.length_c   1.000
_cell.angle_alpha   90.00
_cell.angle_beta   90.00
_cell.angle_gamma   90.00
#
_symmetry.space_group_name_H-M   'P 1'
#
loop_
_entity.id
_entity.type
_entity.pdbx_description
1 polymer ?
#
loop_
_entity_poly.entity_id
_entity_poly.type
_entity_poly.pdbx_seq_one_letter_code
_entity_poly.pdbx_strand_id
1 'polypeptide(L)'
;MKIQFIIVGWHFDNFPELITGLKQLKTDNPEVGIFWSCHKEPSETVKQNFDYKVFPNLGLEDGAYQQALDYLNLDNDTILFLMHDDIVVKNWEFINICLQHLQNGVAFVGNGMNYPANFDPQEVVRGKKCIEWVKDEAKSIFDTAGTVLTIRESFICTIRGYLKDIFDFEVIWEEPQPDANGKFHIGGIGNLQQTMLGYKMYKIFGANRIAYLSNTY
;
A
#
# COMPACT_ATOMS: atom_id res chain seq x y z
N MET A 1 -4.80 20.67 -8.39
CA MET A 1 -4.93 19.26 -7.99
C MET A 1 -3.78 18.98 -7.02
N LYS A 2 -4.07 18.59 -5.80
CA LYS A 2 -3.07 18.36 -4.75
C LYS A 2 -2.50 16.95 -4.88
N ILE A 3 -1.19 16.79 -4.79
CA ILE A 3 -0.51 15.49 -4.82
C ILE A 3 0.17 15.28 -3.48
N GLN A 4 -0.02 14.10 -2.90
CA GLN A 4 0.57 13.71 -1.64
C GLN A 4 1.22 12.33 -1.75
N PHE A 5 2.50 12.25 -1.46
CA PHE A 5 3.22 11.00 -1.24
C PHE A 5 3.14 10.63 0.24
N ILE A 6 2.81 9.37 0.51
CA ILE A 6 2.88 8.77 1.85
C ILE A 6 3.84 7.59 1.75
N ILE A 7 4.98 7.72 2.41
CA ILE A 7 6.04 6.71 2.41
C ILE A 7 5.99 5.94 3.72
N VAL A 8 5.82 4.63 3.66
CA VAL A 8 5.93 3.78 4.85
C VAL A 8 7.40 3.54 5.13
N GLY A 9 7.89 4.09 6.24
CA GLY A 9 9.30 4.12 6.60
C GLY A 9 9.69 3.02 7.59
N TRP A 10 10.54 2.11 7.13
CA TRP A 10 11.16 1.08 7.95
C TRP A 10 12.65 0.92 7.67
N HIS A 11 13.08 1.05 6.41
CA HIS A 11 14.46 0.83 5.93
C HIS A 11 15.26 2.13 5.81
N PHE A 12 14.58 3.26 5.60
CA PHE A 12 15.14 4.61 5.51
C PHE A 12 16.36 4.71 4.57
N ASP A 13 17.55 4.95 5.11
CA ASP A 13 18.78 5.23 4.35
C ASP A 13 19.33 4.00 3.60
N ASN A 14 18.71 2.81 3.73
CA ASN A 14 19.10 1.63 2.96
C ASN A 14 18.80 1.79 1.46
N PHE A 15 17.90 2.72 1.10
CA PHE A 15 17.51 3.01 -0.28
C PHE A 15 17.70 4.51 -0.59
N PRO A 16 18.94 4.99 -0.66
CA PRO A 16 19.27 6.42 -0.80
C PRO A 16 18.77 7.03 -2.12
N GLU A 17 18.59 6.21 -3.16
CA GLU A 17 18.08 6.66 -4.46
C GLU A 17 16.63 7.14 -4.34
N LEU A 18 15.80 6.48 -3.54
CA LEU A 18 14.43 6.91 -3.27
C LEU A 18 14.41 8.27 -2.57
N ILE A 19 15.23 8.43 -1.51
CA ILE A 19 15.34 9.70 -0.78
C ILE A 19 15.80 10.82 -1.70
N THR A 20 16.82 10.57 -2.53
CA THR A 20 17.36 11.55 -3.48
C THR A 20 16.29 11.97 -4.49
N GLY A 21 15.57 11.01 -5.05
CA GLY A 21 14.51 11.28 -6.01
C GLY A 21 13.32 12.05 -5.40
N LEU A 22 12.92 11.72 -4.18
CA LEU A 22 11.87 12.46 -3.46
C LEU A 22 12.29 13.91 -3.15
N LYS A 23 13.56 14.14 -2.78
CA LYS A 23 14.09 15.51 -2.58
C LYS A 23 14.07 16.32 -3.87
N GLN A 24 14.49 15.71 -4.99
CA GLN A 24 14.45 16.36 -6.29
C GLN A 24 13.01 16.66 -6.70
N LEU A 25 12.10 15.70 -6.54
CA LEU A 25 10.67 15.88 -6.82
C LEU A 25 10.08 17.07 -6.06
N LYS A 26 10.38 17.17 -4.74
CA LYS A 26 9.91 18.29 -3.91
C LYS A 26 10.52 19.63 -4.30
N THR A 27 11.78 19.61 -4.78
CA THR A 27 12.45 20.82 -5.27
C THR A 27 11.83 21.33 -6.56
N ASP A 28 11.55 20.41 -7.49
CA ASP A 28 10.99 20.74 -8.80
C ASP A 28 9.49 21.08 -8.73
N ASN A 29 8.79 20.53 -7.71
CA ASN A 29 7.36 20.70 -7.51
C ASN A 29 7.07 20.98 -6.02
N PRO A 30 7.24 22.22 -5.55
CA PRO A 30 7.11 22.56 -4.13
C PRO A 30 5.72 22.31 -3.53
N GLU A 31 4.69 22.23 -4.37
CA GLU A 31 3.30 21.94 -3.99
C GLU A 31 3.04 20.45 -3.71
N VAL A 32 3.97 19.56 -4.09
CA VAL A 32 3.85 18.13 -3.80
C VAL A 32 4.16 17.88 -2.32
N GLY A 33 3.18 17.30 -1.61
CA GLY A 33 3.38 16.85 -0.24
C GLY A 33 4.14 15.53 -0.19
N ILE A 34 5.10 15.42 0.73
CA ILE A 34 5.81 14.16 1.01
C ILE A 34 5.81 13.95 2.51
N PHE A 35 5.22 12.85 2.95
CA PHE A 35 5.07 12.50 4.36
C PHE A 35 5.55 11.07 4.61
N TRP A 36 6.34 10.89 5.66
CA TRP A 36 6.82 9.57 6.08
C TRP A 36 6.01 9.06 7.27
N SER A 37 5.30 7.96 7.08
CA SER A 37 4.62 7.20 8.11
C SER A 37 5.57 6.15 8.65
N CYS A 38 6.06 6.33 9.87
CA CYS A 38 7.14 5.51 10.43
C CYS A 38 6.63 4.66 11.60
N HIS A 39 7.13 3.44 11.75
CA HIS A 39 6.87 2.59 12.93
C HIS A 39 8.04 2.57 13.91
N LYS A 40 9.12 3.24 13.59
CA LYS A 40 10.27 3.51 14.45
C LYS A 40 10.86 4.87 14.10
N GLU A 41 11.74 5.35 14.93
CA GLU A 41 12.41 6.64 14.74
C GLU A 41 13.13 6.68 13.38
N PRO A 42 12.83 7.64 12.50
CA PRO A 42 13.47 7.73 11.21
C PRO A 42 14.90 8.21 11.29
N SER A 43 15.65 8.01 10.19
CA SER A 43 17.01 8.50 10.04
C SER A 43 17.08 10.03 10.07
N GLU A 44 18.24 10.58 10.39
CA GLU A 44 18.47 12.02 10.36
C GLU A 44 18.24 12.62 8.96
N THR A 45 18.54 11.85 7.91
CA THR A 45 18.29 12.27 6.53
C THR A 45 16.80 12.51 6.28
N VAL A 46 15.94 11.60 6.73
CA VAL A 46 14.48 11.73 6.61
C VAL A 46 13.98 12.92 7.44
N LYS A 47 14.40 13.03 8.71
CA LYS A 47 13.99 14.12 9.61
C LYS A 47 14.30 15.52 9.09
N GLN A 48 15.46 15.68 8.44
CA GLN A 48 15.91 16.98 7.95
C GLN A 48 15.22 17.41 6.65
N ASN A 49 14.66 16.48 5.88
CA ASN A 49 14.17 16.76 4.53
C ASN A 49 12.66 16.61 4.34
N PHE A 50 11.98 15.86 5.22
CA PHE A 50 10.58 15.53 5.03
C PHE A 50 9.77 15.64 6.31
N ASP A 51 8.47 15.87 6.16
CA ASP A 51 7.52 15.73 7.26
C ASP A 51 7.35 14.23 7.59
N TYR A 52 7.29 13.91 8.88
CA TYR A 52 7.16 12.53 9.33
C TYR A 52 6.38 12.42 10.63
N LYS A 53 5.91 11.24 10.92
CA LYS A 53 5.39 10.88 12.24
C LYS A 53 5.65 9.41 12.54
N VAL A 54 6.02 9.14 13.79
CA VAL A 54 6.14 7.77 14.31
C VAL A 54 4.80 7.36 14.89
N PHE A 55 4.25 6.26 14.35
CA PHE A 55 3.01 5.65 14.78
C PHE A 55 3.26 4.30 15.43
N PRO A 56 2.35 3.80 16.28
CA PRO A 56 2.38 2.42 16.73
C PRO A 56 2.34 1.47 15.53
N ASN A 57 3.12 0.39 15.57
CA ASN A 57 3.07 -0.63 14.52
C ASN A 57 1.80 -1.48 14.67
N LEU A 58 0.69 -0.96 14.18
CA LEU A 58 -0.61 -1.61 14.14
C LEU A 58 -1.01 -1.82 12.68
N GLY A 59 -1.08 -3.09 12.25
CA GLY A 59 -1.51 -3.43 10.90
C GLY A 59 -0.44 -3.31 9.82
N LEU A 60 0.85 -3.34 10.20
CA LEU A 60 1.98 -3.29 9.25
C LEU A 60 1.87 -2.08 8.29
N GLU A 61 2.16 -2.31 7.01
CA GLU A 61 2.19 -1.29 5.96
C GLU A 61 0.82 -0.63 5.76
N ASP A 62 -0.25 -1.43 5.71
CA ASP A 62 -1.63 -0.92 5.52
C ASP A 62 -2.07 -0.07 6.72
N GLY A 63 -1.71 -0.51 7.94
CA GLY A 63 -1.93 0.27 9.15
C GLY A 63 -1.16 1.58 9.15
N ALA A 64 0.06 1.60 8.63
CA ALA A 64 0.85 2.82 8.48
C ALA A 64 0.20 3.81 7.50
N TYR A 65 -0.33 3.33 6.37
CA TYR A 65 -1.07 4.18 5.44
C TYR A 65 -2.34 4.75 6.08
N GLN A 66 -3.13 3.91 6.75
CA GLN A 66 -4.36 4.37 7.41
C GLN A 66 -4.07 5.43 8.45
N GLN A 67 -3.11 5.19 9.36
CA GLN A 67 -2.72 6.15 10.41
C GLN A 67 -2.24 7.49 9.82
N ALA A 68 -1.48 7.44 8.70
CA ALA A 68 -1.04 8.64 8.00
C ALA A 68 -2.21 9.41 7.36
N LEU A 69 -3.15 8.70 6.73
CA LEU A 69 -4.33 9.30 6.10
C LEU A 69 -5.24 9.97 7.13
N ASP A 70 -5.43 9.36 8.30
CA ASP A 70 -6.21 9.91 9.40
C ASP A 70 -5.52 11.15 10.00
N TYR A 71 -4.19 11.10 10.12
CA TYR A 71 -3.41 12.21 10.66
C TYR A 71 -3.36 13.43 9.74
N LEU A 72 -3.19 13.21 8.42
CA LEU A 72 -3.00 14.29 7.45
C LEU A 72 -4.30 15.02 7.08
N ASN A 73 -5.46 14.41 7.35
CA ASN A 73 -6.78 15.00 7.05
C ASN A 73 -6.87 15.60 5.65
N LEU A 74 -6.54 14.82 4.64
CA LEU A 74 -6.46 15.27 3.24
C LEU A 74 -7.84 15.39 2.60
N ASP A 75 -7.97 16.32 1.65
CA ASP A 75 -9.18 16.47 0.83
C ASP A 75 -9.44 15.23 -0.02
N ASN A 76 -10.71 14.92 -0.30
CA ASN A 76 -11.12 13.72 -1.04
C ASN A 76 -10.62 13.68 -2.49
N ASP A 77 -10.28 14.82 -3.09
CA ASP A 77 -9.75 14.96 -4.45
C ASP A 77 -8.21 14.95 -4.51
N THR A 78 -7.54 14.80 -3.36
CA THR A 78 -6.09 14.68 -3.30
C THR A 78 -5.64 13.39 -3.99
N ILE A 79 -4.70 13.49 -4.92
CA ILE A 79 -4.03 12.33 -5.50
C ILE A 79 -2.97 11.83 -4.53
N LEU A 80 -3.01 10.53 -4.27
CA LEU A 80 -2.13 9.84 -3.36
C LEU A 80 -1.16 8.94 -4.10
N PHE A 81 0.09 8.96 -3.68
CA PHE A 81 1.10 7.97 -3.99
C PHE A 81 1.50 7.29 -2.67
N LEU A 82 0.99 6.08 -2.44
CA LEU A 82 1.33 5.24 -1.29
C LEU A 82 2.49 4.35 -1.67
N MET A 83 3.59 4.42 -0.93
CA MET A 83 4.83 3.75 -1.31
C MET A 83 5.55 3.19 -0.08
N HIS A 84 6.19 2.03 -0.23
CA HIS A 84 7.19 1.56 0.73
C HIS A 84 8.53 2.27 0.52
N ASP A 85 9.36 2.29 1.55
CA ASP A 85 10.70 2.89 1.48
C ASP A 85 11.78 1.93 0.93
N ASP A 86 11.42 0.69 0.63
CA ASP A 86 12.30 -0.35 0.06
C ASP A 86 12.07 -0.61 -1.44
N ILE A 87 11.37 0.31 -2.12
CA ILE A 87 11.20 0.23 -3.57
C ILE A 87 12.27 1.03 -4.32
N VAL A 88 12.70 0.50 -5.46
CA VAL A 88 13.63 1.18 -6.37
C VAL A 88 12.86 1.87 -7.48
N VAL A 89 12.87 3.20 -7.48
CA VAL A 89 12.28 4.00 -8.56
C VAL A 89 13.31 4.17 -9.67
N LYS A 90 13.10 3.51 -10.81
CA LYS A 90 14.00 3.58 -11.95
C LYS A 90 13.81 4.85 -12.79
N ASN A 91 12.57 5.30 -12.89
CA ASN A 91 12.21 6.49 -13.66
C ASN A 91 10.99 7.18 -13.02
N TRP A 92 11.12 8.45 -12.70
CA TRP A 92 10.06 9.27 -12.08
C TRP A 92 8.93 9.66 -13.05
N GLU A 93 9.05 9.38 -14.34
CA GLU A 93 7.98 9.51 -15.34
C GLU A 93 6.74 8.66 -15.01
N PHE A 94 6.87 7.66 -14.13
CA PHE A 94 5.73 6.88 -13.66
C PHE A 94 4.64 7.76 -13.05
N ILE A 95 4.98 8.91 -12.47
CA ILE A 95 4.03 9.88 -11.92
C ILE A 95 3.06 10.34 -13.02
N ASN A 96 3.60 10.79 -14.15
CA ASN A 96 2.79 11.25 -15.28
C ASN A 96 1.89 10.13 -15.84
N ILE A 97 2.41 8.92 -15.90
CA ILE A 97 1.64 7.74 -16.34
C ILE A 97 0.48 7.46 -15.39
N CYS A 98 0.72 7.50 -14.07
CA CYS A 98 -0.34 7.35 -13.08
C CYS A 98 -1.40 8.44 -13.22
N LEU A 99 -1.00 9.70 -13.37
CA LEU A 99 -1.91 10.83 -13.54
C LEU A 99 -2.78 10.67 -14.80
N GLN A 100 -2.20 10.22 -15.91
CA GLN A 100 -2.96 9.94 -17.15
C GLN A 100 -4.00 8.83 -16.94
N HIS A 101 -3.65 7.75 -16.22
CA HIS A 101 -4.59 6.70 -15.89
C HIS A 101 -5.76 7.22 -15.05
N LEU A 102 -5.49 8.00 -14.01
CA LEU A 102 -6.53 8.60 -13.17
C LEU A 102 -7.44 9.55 -13.98
N GLN A 103 -6.88 10.36 -14.86
CA GLN A 103 -7.64 11.25 -15.77
C GLN A 103 -8.56 10.47 -16.73
N ASN A 104 -8.15 9.26 -17.12
CA ASN A 104 -8.93 8.35 -17.96
C ASN A 104 -9.95 7.50 -17.18
N GLY A 105 -10.20 7.81 -15.91
CA GLY A 105 -11.22 7.15 -15.09
C GLY A 105 -10.76 5.89 -14.37
N VAL A 106 -9.48 5.54 -14.44
CA VAL A 106 -8.90 4.48 -13.59
C VAL A 106 -8.96 4.93 -12.13
N ALA A 107 -9.33 4.03 -11.22
CA ALA A 107 -9.40 4.34 -9.79
C ALA A 107 -8.08 4.05 -9.07
N PHE A 108 -7.38 2.99 -9.47
CA PHE A 108 -6.13 2.55 -8.85
C PHE A 108 -5.09 2.21 -9.90
N VAL A 109 -3.87 2.69 -9.68
CA VAL A 109 -2.68 2.32 -10.47
C VAL A 109 -1.62 1.79 -9.51
N GLY A 110 -1.02 0.65 -9.82
CA GLY A 110 0.02 0.11 -8.94
C GLY A 110 0.79 -1.05 -9.54
N ASN A 111 1.64 -1.66 -8.74
CA ASN A 111 2.35 -2.87 -9.15
C ASN A 111 1.41 -4.07 -9.07
N GLY A 112 1.27 -4.79 -10.18
CA GLY A 112 0.46 -6.00 -10.24
C GLY A 112 1.16 -7.19 -9.57
N MET A 113 0.38 -8.00 -8.87
CA MET A 113 0.81 -9.29 -8.36
C MET A 113 -0.24 -10.35 -8.66
N ASN A 114 0.19 -11.47 -9.26
CA ASN A 114 -0.67 -12.60 -9.50
C ASN A 114 -0.76 -13.46 -8.23
N TYR A 115 -1.96 -13.65 -7.72
CA TYR A 115 -2.23 -14.67 -6.71
C TYR A 115 -2.81 -15.90 -7.38
N PRO A 116 -2.23 -17.08 -7.13
CA PRO A 116 -2.82 -18.32 -7.63
C PRO A 116 -4.16 -18.58 -6.94
N ALA A 117 -5.12 -19.10 -7.70
CA ALA A 117 -6.45 -19.47 -7.19
C ALA A 117 -6.40 -20.53 -6.07
N ASN A 118 -5.30 -21.25 -5.95
CA ASN A 118 -5.06 -22.28 -4.92
C ASN A 118 -4.42 -21.72 -3.65
N PHE A 119 -4.74 -20.48 -3.31
CA PHE A 119 -4.32 -19.91 -2.05
C PHE A 119 -4.89 -20.77 -0.90
N ASP A 120 -4.02 -21.51 -0.20
CA ASP A 120 -4.42 -22.25 0.98
C ASP A 120 -4.58 -21.28 2.14
N PRO A 121 -5.82 -21.02 2.59
CA PRO A 121 -6.04 -20.15 3.74
C PRO A 121 -5.33 -20.64 5.00
N GLN A 122 -4.96 -21.94 5.08
CA GLN A 122 -4.31 -22.51 6.26
C GLN A 122 -2.85 -22.09 6.40
N GLU A 123 -2.16 -21.77 5.29
CA GLU A 123 -0.81 -21.20 5.35
C GLU A 123 -0.79 -19.74 5.82
N VAL A 124 -1.92 -19.06 5.73
CA VAL A 124 -2.08 -17.64 6.06
C VAL A 124 -2.63 -17.43 7.48
N VAL A 125 -3.01 -18.52 8.13
CA VAL A 125 -3.81 -18.49 9.34
C VAL A 125 -3.02 -18.17 10.58
N ARG A 126 -3.16 -16.93 11.05
CA ARG A 126 -3.13 -16.61 12.49
C ARG A 126 -4.21 -15.61 12.93
N GLY A 127 -5.16 -15.24 12.05
CA GLY A 127 -6.32 -14.43 12.40
C GLY A 127 -7.64 -15.13 12.05
N LYS A 128 -8.38 -15.66 13.02
CA LYS A 128 -9.63 -16.43 12.76
C LYS A 128 -10.68 -15.63 11.99
N LYS A 129 -10.85 -14.34 12.27
CA LYS A 129 -11.84 -13.48 11.57
C LYS A 129 -11.48 -13.20 10.11
N CYS A 130 -10.20 -13.00 9.80
CA CYS A 130 -9.73 -12.80 8.42
C CYS A 130 -9.98 -14.02 7.56
N ILE A 131 -9.83 -15.22 8.11
CA ILE A 131 -9.99 -16.48 7.37
C ILE A 131 -11.45 -16.71 6.99
N GLU A 132 -12.37 -16.49 7.92
CA GLU A 132 -13.80 -16.63 7.65
C GLU A 132 -14.22 -15.70 6.52
N TRP A 133 -13.75 -14.46 6.55
CA TRP A 133 -14.04 -13.47 5.50
C TRP A 133 -13.40 -13.84 4.14
N VAL A 134 -12.14 -14.25 4.10
CA VAL A 134 -11.46 -14.70 2.87
C VAL A 134 -12.12 -15.95 2.32
N LYS A 135 -12.55 -16.91 3.15
CA LYS A 135 -13.25 -18.11 2.70
C LYS A 135 -14.58 -17.82 2.02
N ASP A 136 -15.37 -16.94 2.59
CA ASP A 136 -16.75 -16.73 2.12
C ASP A 136 -16.80 -15.76 0.93
N GLU A 137 -16.01 -14.73 0.94
CA GLU A 137 -16.07 -13.66 -0.06
C GLU A 137 -15.02 -13.78 -1.17
N ALA A 138 -13.77 -14.12 -0.85
CA ALA A 138 -12.72 -14.25 -1.84
C ALA A 138 -12.83 -15.54 -2.65
N LYS A 139 -13.36 -16.61 -2.06
CA LYS A 139 -13.54 -17.90 -2.73
C LYS A 139 -14.29 -17.78 -4.04
N SER A 140 -15.37 -16.99 -4.10
CA SER A 140 -16.17 -16.82 -5.31
C SER A 140 -15.40 -16.15 -6.46
N ILE A 141 -14.41 -15.31 -6.16
CA ILE A 141 -13.58 -14.64 -7.18
C ILE A 141 -12.44 -15.55 -7.60
N PHE A 142 -11.77 -16.19 -6.65
CA PHE A 142 -10.69 -17.13 -6.95
C PHE A 142 -11.18 -18.36 -7.72
N ASP A 143 -12.38 -18.86 -7.40
CA ASP A 143 -12.98 -20.02 -8.11
C ASP A 143 -13.38 -19.68 -9.56
N THR A 144 -13.69 -18.42 -9.87
CA THR A 144 -14.13 -18.03 -11.22
C THR A 144 -12.99 -17.57 -12.13
N ALA A 145 -11.92 -17.05 -11.61
CA ALA A 145 -10.88 -16.37 -12.40
C ALA A 145 -9.57 -17.17 -12.57
N GLY A 146 -9.38 -18.28 -11.84
CA GLY A 146 -8.15 -19.09 -11.88
C GLY A 146 -6.90 -18.39 -11.32
N THR A 147 -6.74 -17.11 -11.57
CA THR A 147 -5.69 -16.23 -11.03
C THR A 147 -6.25 -14.81 -10.97
N VAL A 148 -6.15 -14.17 -9.83
CA VAL A 148 -6.55 -12.78 -9.67
C VAL A 148 -5.30 -11.89 -9.64
N LEU A 149 -5.26 -10.92 -10.53
CA LEU A 149 -4.25 -9.88 -10.51
C LEU A 149 -4.68 -8.82 -9.48
N THR A 150 -3.87 -8.64 -8.45
CA THR A 150 -4.08 -7.63 -7.40
C THR A 150 -3.01 -6.55 -7.46
N ILE A 151 -3.25 -5.42 -6.80
CA ILE A 151 -2.21 -4.39 -6.60
C ILE A 151 -1.48 -4.69 -5.30
N ARG A 152 -0.14 -4.60 -5.35
CA ARG A 152 0.70 -4.69 -4.15
C ARG A 152 0.62 -3.40 -3.35
N GLU A 153 0.57 -3.50 -2.02
CA GLU A 153 0.61 -2.36 -1.09
C GLU A 153 1.92 -1.58 -1.17
N SER A 154 2.99 -2.19 -1.72
CA SER A 154 4.28 -1.50 -1.90
C SER A 154 4.22 -0.26 -2.79
N PHE A 155 3.25 -0.20 -3.71
CA PHE A 155 2.98 0.99 -4.51
C PHE A 155 1.53 1.05 -4.97
N ILE A 156 0.84 2.14 -4.60
CA ILE A 156 -0.52 2.45 -5.03
C ILE A 156 -0.62 3.93 -5.37
N CYS A 157 -1.12 4.26 -6.56
CA CYS A 157 -1.55 5.61 -6.90
C CYS A 157 -3.08 5.63 -7.05
N THR A 158 -3.74 6.58 -6.37
CA THR A 158 -5.20 6.69 -6.35
C THR A 158 -5.65 8.09 -5.95
N ILE A 159 -6.97 8.32 -5.91
CA ILE A 159 -7.59 9.51 -5.34
C ILE A 159 -8.03 9.20 -3.90
N ARG A 160 -7.77 10.12 -2.95
CA ARG A 160 -8.08 9.94 -1.51
C ARG A 160 -9.51 9.43 -1.28
N GLY A 161 -10.49 9.98 -1.99
CA GLY A 161 -11.89 9.60 -1.85
C GLY A 161 -12.18 8.14 -2.15
N TYR A 162 -11.39 7.48 -3.00
CA TYR A 162 -11.56 6.06 -3.32
C TYR A 162 -11.07 5.12 -2.21
N LEU A 163 -10.16 5.59 -1.35
CA LEU A 163 -9.64 4.77 -0.25
C LEU A 163 -10.61 4.66 0.93
N LYS A 164 -11.58 5.57 1.04
CA LYS A 164 -12.54 5.57 2.15
C LYS A 164 -13.26 4.24 2.32
N ASP A 165 -13.64 3.61 1.21
CA ASP A 165 -14.36 2.34 1.22
C ASP A 165 -13.41 1.12 1.30
N ILE A 166 -12.10 1.34 1.16
CA ILE A 166 -11.05 0.31 1.13
C ILE A 166 -10.34 0.20 2.45
N PHE A 167 -9.94 1.33 3.04
CA PHE A 167 -9.27 1.39 4.34
C PHE A 167 -10.23 1.45 5.54
N ASP A 168 -11.55 1.35 5.32
CA ASP A 168 -12.54 1.16 6.38
C ASP A 168 -12.52 -0.30 6.90
N PHE A 169 -11.33 -0.86 7.02
CA PHE A 169 -11.11 -2.09 7.73
C PHE A 169 -10.85 -1.78 9.20
N GLU A 170 -11.57 -2.47 10.07
CA GLU A 170 -10.92 -2.89 11.31
C GLU A 170 -9.66 -3.64 10.88
N VAL A 171 -8.52 -3.00 10.94
CA VAL A 171 -7.23 -3.67 10.77
C VAL A 171 -7.22 -4.75 11.84
N ILE A 172 -7.46 -5.99 11.44
CA ILE A 172 -7.46 -7.12 12.37
C ILE A 172 -5.97 -7.42 12.61
N TRP A 173 -5.41 -6.62 13.51
CA TRP A 173 -4.10 -6.88 14.06
C TRP A 173 -4.24 -7.91 15.17
N GLU A 174 -3.84 -9.14 14.90
CA GLU A 174 -3.46 -10.06 15.96
C GLU A 174 -1.96 -9.94 16.18
N GLU A 175 -1.55 -9.65 17.40
CA GLU A 175 -0.15 -9.61 17.75
C GLU A 175 0.49 -10.95 17.33
N PRO A 176 1.56 -10.95 16.50
CA PRO A 176 2.15 -12.18 16.01
C PRO A 176 2.61 -13.04 17.18
N GLN A 177 2.08 -14.26 17.26
CA GLN A 177 2.51 -15.23 18.26
C GLN A 177 3.76 -15.98 17.75
N PRO A 178 4.74 -16.22 18.61
CA PRO A 178 5.90 -17.02 18.21
C PRO A 178 5.48 -18.46 17.91
N ASP A 179 6.13 -19.08 16.94
CA ASP A 179 6.01 -20.52 16.69
C ASP A 179 6.59 -21.35 17.84
N ALA A 180 6.54 -22.67 17.73
CA ALA A 180 7.07 -23.60 18.73
C ALA A 180 8.60 -23.42 19.00
N ASN A 181 9.31 -22.73 18.12
CA ASN A 181 10.74 -22.41 18.23
C ASN A 181 10.98 -20.96 18.70
N GLY A 182 9.93 -20.24 19.06
CA GLY A 182 10.00 -18.84 19.48
C GLY A 182 10.22 -17.84 18.33
N LYS A 183 10.05 -18.25 17.06
CA LYS A 183 10.23 -17.40 15.90
C LYS A 183 8.90 -16.77 15.48
N PHE A 184 8.92 -15.45 15.29
CA PHE A 184 7.77 -14.70 14.77
C PHE A 184 7.72 -14.78 13.23
N HIS A 185 6.57 -15.18 12.69
CA HIS A 185 6.30 -15.22 11.25
C HIS A 185 5.31 -14.09 10.89
N ILE A 186 5.84 -12.94 10.54
CA ILE A 186 5.04 -11.74 10.19
C ILE A 186 4.53 -11.80 8.74
N GLY A 187 5.26 -12.50 7.84
CA GLY A 187 4.98 -12.49 6.40
C GLY A 187 3.60 -12.99 5.97
N GLY A 188 2.95 -13.87 6.76
CA GLY A 188 1.62 -14.37 6.45
C GLY A 188 0.51 -13.32 6.61
N ILE A 189 0.65 -12.40 7.55
CA ILE A 189 -0.35 -11.33 7.81
C ILE A 189 -0.31 -10.29 6.70
N GLY A 190 0.89 -9.86 6.28
CA GLY A 190 1.05 -8.91 5.17
C GLY A 190 0.45 -9.43 3.87
N ASN A 191 0.70 -10.70 3.51
CA ASN A 191 0.10 -11.31 2.33
C ASN A 191 -1.43 -11.33 2.38
N LEU A 192 -2.03 -11.55 3.54
CA LEU A 192 -3.48 -11.53 3.71
C LEU A 192 -4.05 -10.13 3.51
N GLN A 193 -3.43 -9.11 4.13
CA GLN A 193 -3.83 -7.71 3.98
C GLN A 193 -3.78 -7.27 2.53
N GLN A 194 -2.69 -7.58 1.80
CA GLN A 194 -2.58 -7.31 0.37
C GLN A 194 -3.69 -7.94 -0.45
N THR A 195 -3.99 -9.21 -0.17
CA THR A 195 -5.05 -9.95 -0.87
C THR A 195 -6.40 -9.31 -0.62
N MET A 196 -6.70 -8.94 0.61
CA MET A 196 -7.95 -8.28 0.99
C MET A 196 -8.07 -6.89 0.35
N LEU A 197 -7.01 -6.11 0.34
CA LEU A 197 -6.96 -4.79 -0.28
C LEU A 197 -7.25 -4.88 -1.78
N GLY A 198 -6.54 -5.74 -2.50
CA GLY A 198 -6.73 -5.96 -3.92
C GLY A 198 -8.13 -6.46 -4.26
N TYR A 199 -8.67 -7.35 -3.43
CA TYR A 199 -10.04 -7.84 -3.58
C TYR A 199 -11.11 -6.75 -3.43
N LYS A 200 -11.01 -5.90 -2.41
CA LYS A 200 -11.95 -4.78 -2.23
C LYS A 200 -11.87 -3.79 -3.38
N MET A 201 -10.66 -3.46 -3.85
CA MET A 201 -10.50 -2.63 -5.04
C MET A 201 -11.25 -3.23 -6.23
N TYR A 202 -11.08 -4.52 -6.46
CA TYR A 202 -11.74 -5.22 -7.55
C TYR A 202 -13.27 -5.27 -7.40
N LYS A 203 -13.78 -5.59 -6.20
CA LYS A 203 -15.20 -5.70 -5.91
C LYS A 203 -15.93 -4.35 -6.03
N ILE A 204 -15.32 -3.28 -5.53
CA ILE A 204 -15.96 -1.96 -5.47
C ILE A 204 -15.86 -1.24 -6.81
N PHE A 205 -14.73 -1.32 -7.49
CA PHE A 205 -14.44 -0.51 -8.69
C PHE A 205 -14.47 -1.31 -9.99
N GLY A 206 -14.32 -2.62 -9.95
CA GLY A 206 -14.23 -3.48 -11.12
C GLY A 206 -12.83 -3.49 -11.77
N ALA A 207 -12.50 -4.56 -12.49
CA ALA A 207 -11.20 -4.75 -13.11
C ALA A 207 -10.81 -3.64 -14.11
N ASN A 208 -11.78 -3.09 -14.81
CA ASN A 208 -11.57 -2.04 -15.82
C ASN A 208 -11.15 -0.68 -15.22
N ARG A 209 -11.24 -0.51 -13.92
CA ARG A 209 -10.80 0.70 -13.20
C ARG A 209 -9.50 0.50 -12.41
N ILE A 210 -8.81 -0.60 -12.65
CA ILE A 210 -7.52 -0.92 -12.06
C ILE A 210 -6.48 -1.02 -13.17
N ALA A 211 -5.39 -0.28 -13.07
CA ALA A 211 -4.27 -0.32 -14.01
C ALA A 211 -2.99 -0.78 -13.31
N TYR A 212 -2.14 -1.46 -14.06
CA TYR A 212 -0.88 -1.99 -13.57
C TYR A 212 0.28 -1.35 -14.29
N LEU A 213 1.26 -0.87 -13.52
CA LEU A 213 2.53 -0.46 -14.08
C LEU A 213 3.34 -1.70 -14.47
N SER A 214 3.97 -1.65 -15.64
CA SER A 214 4.96 -2.65 -16.01
C SER A 214 6.22 -2.48 -15.14
N ASN A 215 6.95 -3.58 -14.87
CA ASN A 215 8.20 -3.56 -14.09
C ASN A 215 9.35 -2.76 -14.75
N THR A 216 9.05 -1.98 -15.78
CA THR A 216 10.01 -1.13 -16.51
C THR A 216 10.12 0.29 -15.97
N TYR A 217 9.27 0.67 -14.99
CA TYR A 217 9.26 2.02 -14.39
C TYR A 217 9.88 2.05 -13.01
#